data_6908a08d8d5e71dd885dab2cc3ac4647
#
_entry.id   6908a08d8d5e71dd885dab2cc3ac4647
#
_cell.length_a   1.000
_cell.length_b   1.000
_cell.length_c   1.000
_cell.angle_alpha   90.00
_cell.angle_beta   90.00
_cell.angle_gamma   90.00
#
_symmetry.space_group_name_H-M   'P 1'
#
loop_
_entity.id
_entity.type
_entity.pdbx_description
1 polymer ?
#
loop_
_entity_poly.entity_id
_entity_poly.type
_entity_poly.pdbx_seq_one_letter_code
_entity_poly.pdbx_strand_id
1 'polypeptide(L)'
;MKLGYARVSTEDQTLALQRPRLLAAGCERLFEEKISGAKRNRPELERLLGELRKNDILVVTRLDRLARSTVELLAIAERLREKNAGLQSLDEPWVDTESPSGQMILTVFAGIAEFERALIRQRTNDGLVDARKRGVAFGRPPKMRPDQQALVRELINQGQSVSQVARTFNVHPATIYRCREASEGL
;
A
#
# COMPACT_ATOMS: atom_id res chain seq x y z
N MET A 1 -26.73 -11.62 -4.20
CA MET A 1 -26.10 -12.84 -3.64
C MET A 1 -25.28 -12.49 -2.41
N LYS A 2 -25.24 -13.36 -1.37
CA LYS A 2 -24.36 -13.16 -0.21
C LYS A 2 -23.09 -14.00 -0.36
N LEU A 3 -21.93 -13.36 -0.27
CA LEU A 3 -20.61 -13.98 -0.34
C LEU A 3 -19.94 -13.86 1.01
N GLY A 4 -19.62 -14.97 1.65
CA GLY A 4 -18.99 -15.02 2.95
C GLY A 4 -17.47 -15.02 2.85
N TYR A 5 -16.79 -14.23 3.68
CA TYR A 5 -15.35 -14.27 3.84
C TYR A 5 -14.95 -14.66 5.26
N ALA A 6 -14.10 -15.67 5.35
CA ALA A 6 -13.54 -16.15 6.61
C ALA A 6 -12.01 -16.13 6.57
N ARG A 7 -11.38 -15.61 7.62
CA ARG A 7 -9.93 -15.59 7.76
C ARG A 7 -9.49 -16.20 9.09
N VAL A 8 -8.50 -17.08 9.02
CA VAL A 8 -7.87 -17.66 10.20
C VAL A 8 -6.37 -17.50 10.15
N SER A 9 -5.76 -17.34 11.31
CA SER A 9 -4.37 -17.65 11.53
C SER A 9 -4.20 -19.18 11.55
N THR A 10 -3.00 -19.70 11.59
CA THR A 10 -2.64 -21.11 11.45
C THR A 10 -3.36 -22.16 12.32
N GLU A 11 -4.23 -21.78 13.26
CA GLU A 11 -4.98 -22.70 14.11
C GLU A 11 -6.37 -22.99 13.54
N ASP A 12 -6.64 -24.25 13.24
CA ASP A 12 -7.84 -24.76 12.55
C ASP A 12 -9.18 -24.54 13.28
N GLN A 13 -9.17 -24.23 14.58
CA GLN A 13 -10.38 -24.13 15.40
C GLN A 13 -11.30 -22.96 15.02
N THR A 14 -10.78 -21.89 14.44
CA THR A 14 -11.57 -20.67 14.18
C THR A 14 -12.35 -20.70 12.87
N LEU A 15 -11.95 -21.49 11.86
CA LEU A 15 -12.75 -21.68 10.62
C LEU A 15 -14.02 -22.48 10.89
N ALA A 16 -13.90 -23.52 11.73
CA ALA A 16 -15.05 -24.34 12.12
C ALA A 16 -16.15 -23.52 12.79
N LEU A 17 -15.81 -22.41 13.45
CA LEU A 17 -16.79 -21.53 14.08
C LEU A 17 -17.35 -20.45 13.12
N GLN A 18 -16.56 -19.97 12.17
CA GLN A 18 -16.99 -18.92 11.24
C GLN A 18 -17.93 -19.47 10.15
N ARG A 19 -17.59 -20.63 9.58
CA ARG A 19 -18.31 -21.24 8.46
C ARG A 19 -19.81 -21.47 8.73
N PRO A 20 -20.23 -22.12 9.83
CA PRO A 20 -21.65 -22.31 10.12
C PRO A 20 -22.42 -20.99 10.27
N ARG A 21 -21.77 -19.96 10.86
CA ARG A 21 -22.39 -18.65 11.05
C ARG A 21 -22.61 -17.92 9.73
N LEU A 22 -21.66 -17.97 8.81
CA LEU A 22 -21.78 -17.40 7.48
C LEU A 22 -22.86 -18.12 6.66
N LEU A 23 -22.91 -19.45 6.73
CA LEU A 23 -23.97 -20.23 6.07
C LEU A 23 -25.34 -19.90 6.66
N ALA A 24 -25.47 -19.81 7.98
CA ALA A 24 -26.72 -19.42 8.64
C ALA A 24 -27.17 -18.00 8.29
N ALA A 25 -26.23 -17.10 7.96
CA ALA A 25 -26.50 -15.75 7.45
C ALA A 25 -26.94 -15.73 5.97
N GLY A 26 -27.02 -16.91 5.33
CA GLY A 26 -27.46 -17.05 3.94
C GLY A 26 -26.36 -16.84 2.91
N CYS A 27 -25.09 -17.02 3.27
CA CYS A 27 -24.00 -16.97 2.30
C CYS A 27 -24.07 -18.17 1.35
N GLU A 28 -24.15 -17.90 0.07
CA GLU A 28 -24.21 -18.92 -0.99
C GLU A 28 -22.83 -19.48 -1.34
N ARG A 29 -21.77 -18.68 -1.16
CA ARG A 29 -20.38 -19.08 -1.38
C ARG A 29 -19.50 -18.54 -0.27
N LEU A 30 -18.45 -19.30 0.07
CA LEU A 30 -17.48 -18.93 1.10
C LEU A 30 -16.08 -18.86 0.50
N PHE A 31 -15.35 -17.82 0.89
CA PHE A 31 -13.94 -17.62 0.57
C PHE A 31 -13.15 -17.70 1.88
N GLU A 32 -12.32 -18.72 1.98
CA GLU A 32 -11.65 -19.06 3.22
C GLU A 32 -10.13 -18.84 3.09
N GLU A 33 -9.57 -18.00 3.93
CA GLU A 33 -8.16 -17.63 3.88
C GLU A 33 -7.41 -18.16 5.10
N LYS A 34 -6.41 -19.02 4.87
CA LYS A 34 -5.49 -19.49 5.91
C LYS A 34 -4.19 -18.71 5.82
N ILE A 35 -4.08 -17.60 6.55
CA ILE A 35 -2.88 -16.74 6.50
C ILE A 35 -2.49 -16.27 7.90
N SER A 36 -1.22 -16.50 8.28
CA SER A 36 -0.63 -15.89 9.46
C SER A 36 -0.61 -14.35 9.34
N GLY A 37 -0.80 -13.66 10.47
CA GLY A 37 -0.98 -12.20 10.53
C GLY A 37 0.08 -11.34 9.81
N ALA A 38 1.25 -11.90 9.47
CA ALA A 38 2.36 -11.18 8.82
C ALA A 38 2.28 -11.15 7.27
N LYS A 39 1.58 -12.08 6.63
CA LYS A 39 1.51 -12.12 5.15
C LYS A 39 0.50 -11.11 4.61
N ARG A 40 0.96 -10.22 3.73
CA ARG A 40 0.12 -9.18 3.07
C ARG A 40 -0.74 -9.72 1.93
N ASN A 41 -0.36 -10.84 1.32
CA ASN A 41 -1.07 -11.39 0.16
C ASN A 41 -2.30 -12.17 0.62
N ARG A 42 -3.49 -11.77 0.13
CA ARG A 42 -4.81 -12.34 0.48
C ARG A 42 -5.56 -12.76 -0.80
N PRO A 43 -5.13 -13.85 -1.44
CA PRO A 43 -5.65 -14.26 -2.74
C PRO A 43 -7.15 -14.54 -2.72
N GLU A 44 -7.68 -15.13 -1.65
CA GLU A 44 -9.11 -15.43 -1.57
C GLU A 44 -9.95 -14.15 -1.38
N LEU A 45 -9.47 -13.16 -0.63
CA LEU A 45 -10.13 -11.86 -0.56
C LEU A 45 -10.11 -11.15 -1.93
N GLU A 46 -8.97 -11.13 -2.61
CA GLU A 46 -8.86 -10.50 -3.92
C GLU A 46 -9.75 -11.20 -4.95
N ARG A 47 -9.84 -12.52 -4.89
CA ARG A 47 -10.73 -13.31 -5.72
C ARG A 47 -12.20 -12.96 -5.44
N LEU A 48 -12.60 -12.94 -4.16
CA LEU A 48 -13.94 -12.54 -3.74
C LEU A 48 -14.28 -11.15 -4.26
N LEU A 49 -13.42 -10.17 -3.98
CA LEU A 49 -13.61 -8.78 -4.43
C LEU A 49 -13.66 -8.68 -5.96
N GLY A 50 -12.94 -9.55 -6.69
CA GLY A 50 -13.01 -9.65 -8.15
C GLY A 50 -14.37 -10.15 -8.66
N GLU A 51 -14.94 -11.15 -8.01
CA GLU A 51 -16.18 -11.82 -8.39
C GLU A 51 -17.46 -11.05 -8.01
N LEU A 52 -17.40 -10.11 -7.05
CA LEU A 52 -18.55 -9.30 -6.63
C LEU A 52 -19.19 -8.54 -7.78
N ARG A 53 -20.51 -8.58 -7.82
CA ARG A 53 -21.37 -7.86 -8.76
C ARG A 53 -22.25 -6.85 -8.04
N LYS A 54 -22.95 -6.02 -8.79
CA LYS A 54 -23.94 -5.08 -8.26
C LYS A 54 -24.99 -5.80 -7.41
N ASN A 55 -25.30 -5.25 -6.25
CA ASN A 55 -26.24 -5.78 -5.25
C ASN A 55 -25.78 -7.08 -4.57
N ASP A 56 -24.54 -7.53 -4.75
CA ASP A 56 -23.96 -8.57 -3.92
C ASP A 56 -23.57 -8.02 -2.55
N ILE A 57 -23.55 -8.86 -1.53
CA ILE A 57 -23.21 -8.50 -0.16
C ILE A 57 -22.02 -9.34 0.29
N LEU A 58 -20.92 -8.69 0.65
CA LEU A 58 -19.81 -9.30 1.36
C LEU A 58 -20.20 -9.47 2.84
N VAL A 59 -20.24 -10.70 3.33
CA VAL A 59 -20.56 -10.99 4.72
C VAL A 59 -19.33 -11.51 5.45
N VAL A 60 -19.07 -10.96 6.62
CA VAL A 60 -18.01 -11.41 7.52
C VAL A 60 -18.57 -11.65 8.91
N THR A 61 -17.91 -12.49 9.71
CA THR A 61 -18.32 -12.68 11.10
C THR A 61 -17.95 -11.46 11.95
N ARG A 62 -16.74 -10.88 11.70
CA ARG A 62 -16.22 -9.69 12.38
C ARG A 62 -15.32 -8.89 11.44
N LEU A 63 -15.25 -7.58 11.65
CA LEU A 63 -14.41 -6.68 10.85
C LEU A 63 -12.91 -7.00 10.95
N ASP A 64 -12.43 -7.49 12.12
CA ASP A 64 -11.03 -7.86 12.29
C ASP A 64 -10.64 -9.11 11.46
N ARG A 65 -11.60 -9.87 10.97
CA ARG A 65 -11.39 -10.93 9.98
C ARG A 65 -11.23 -10.35 8.56
N LEU A 66 -11.96 -9.28 8.27
CA LEU A 66 -11.90 -8.61 6.96
C LEU A 66 -10.67 -7.71 6.82
N ALA A 67 -10.41 -6.87 7.80
CA ALA A 67 -9.34 -5.87 7.73
C ALA A 67 -8.48 -5.88 9.01
N ARG A 68 -7.22 -5.47 8.88
CA ARG A 68 -6.25 -5.37 10.00
C ARG A 68 -6.07 -3.94 10.48
N SER A 69 -6.58 -3.00 9.73
CA SER A 69 -6.54 -1.57 10.06
C SER A 69 -7.76 -0.87 9.48
N THR A 70 -8.10 0.28 10.04
CA THR A 70 -9.15 1.15 9.53
C THR A 70 -8.90 1.54 8.07
N VAL A 71 -7.66 1.80 7.70
CA VAL A 71 -7.27 2.14 6.33
C VAL A 71 -7.56 1.00 5.34
N GLU A 72 -7.26 -0.25 5.73
CA GLU A 72 -7.55 -1.43 4.90
C GLU A 72 -9.07 -1.64 4.77
N LEU A 73 -9.82 -1.49 5.88
CA LEU A 73 -11.28 -1.60 5.87
C LEU A 73 -11.90 -0.60 4.91
N LEU A 74 -11.45 0.65 4.96
CA LEU A 74 -11.98 1.70 4.08
C LEU A 74 -11.61 1.48 2.62
N ALA A 75 -10.41 0.98 2.33
CA ALA A 75 -10.03 0.60 0.96
C ALA A 75 -10.92 -0.52 0.41
N ILE A 76 -11.29 -1.50 1.25
CA ILE A 76 -12.24 -2.56 0.87
C ILE A 76 -13.64 -1.97 0.67
N ALA A 77 -14.11 -1.12 1.59
CA ALA A 77 -15.42 -0.47 1.50
C ALA A 77 -15.56 0.39 0.23
N GLU A 78 -14.51 1.10 -0.16
CA GLU A 78 -14.49 1.87 -1.41
C GLU A 78 -14.60 0.97 -2.64
N ARG A 79 -13.86 -0.14 -2.68
CA ARG A 79 -13.97 -1.13 -3.77
C ARG A 79 -15.37 -1.76 -3.87
N LEU A 80 -16.03 -1.98 -2.71
CA LEU A 80 -17.43 -2.44 -2.68
C LEU A 80 -18.37 -1.38 -3.22
N ARG A 81 -18.18 -0.12 -2.84
CA ARG A 81 -18.97 1.02 -3.33
C ARG A 81 -18.86 1.19 -4.84
N GLU A 82 -17.65 1.11 -5.40
CA GLU A 82 -17.40 1.16 -6.85
C GLU A 82 -18.18 0.08 -7.62
N LYS A 83 -18.34 -1.09 -7.01
CA LYS A 83 -19.12 -2.21 -7.57
C LYS A 83 -20.61 -2.16 -7.24
N ASN A 84 -21.06 -1.19 -6.46
CA ASN A 84 -22.41 -1.14 -5.88
C ASN A 84 -22.74 -2.43 -5.12
N ALA A 85 -21.79 -2.95 -4.35
CA ALA A 85 -21.90 -4.12 -3.49
C ALA A 85 -21.96 -3.69 -2.01
N GLY A 86 -22.65 -4.47 -1.18
CA GLY A 86 -22.79 -4.20 0.25
C GLY A 86 -21.71 -4.90 1.10
N LEU A 87 -21.59 -4.43 2.36
CA LEU A 87 -20.81 -5.07 3.42
C LEU A 87 -21.71 -5.31 4.63
N GLN A 88 -21.68 -6.51 5.18
CA GLN A 88 -22.39 -6.88 6.41
C GLN A 88 -21.43 -7.59 7.37
N SER A 89 -21.38 -7.14 8.63
CA SER A 89 -20.72 -7.85 9.72
C SER A 89 -21.74 -8.46 10.69
N LEU A 90 -21.55 -9.72 11.06
CA LEU A 90 -22.50 -10.42 11.93
C LEU A 90 -22.39 -9.99 13.39
N ASP A 91 -21.19 -9.68 13.86
CA ASP A 91 -20.95 -9.28 15.25
C ASP A 91 -20.97 -7.75 15.42
N GLU A 92 -20.91 -6.98 14.33
CA GLU A 92 -21.01 -5.53 14.31
C GLU A 92 -22.22 -5.09 13.46
N PRO A 93 -23.46 -5.12 13.99
CA PRO A 93 -24.67 -4.80 13.21
C PRO A 93 -24.72 -3.38 12.65
N TRP A 94 -23.92 -2.47 13.22
CA TRP A 94 -23.76 -1.10 12.71
C TRP A 94 -22.96 -1.04 11.39
N VAL A 95 -22.30 -2.13 10.98
CA VAL A 95 -21.62 -2.29 9.70
C VAL A 95 -22.55 -2.99 8.72
N ASP A 96 -23.61 -2.31 8.39
CA ASP A 96 -24.50 -2.70 7.31
C ASP A 96 -24.57 -1.54 6.31
N THR A 97 -23.85 -1.69 5.20
CA THR A 97 -23.78 -0.62 4.19
C THR A 97 -25.08 -0.45 3.40
N GLU A 98 -26.04 -1.37 3.55
CA GLU A 98 -27.38 -1.21 2.98
C GLU A 98 -28.24 -0.24 3.82
N SER A 99 -27.95 -0.11 5.12
CA SER A 99 -28.65 0.81 5.99
C SER A 99 -28.09 2.24 5.89
N PRO A 100 -28.95 3.29 5.96
CA PRO A 100 -28.49 4.69 6.00
C PRO A 100 -27.51 4.98 7.16
N SER A 101 -27.74 4.36 8.32
CA SER A 101 -26.86 4.49 9.49
C SER A 101 -25.48 3.86 9.25
N GLY A 102 -25.41 2.69 8.62
CA GLY A 102 -24.14 2.05 8.27
C GLY A 102 -23.35 2.85 7.23
N GLN A 103 -24.02 3.41 6.23
CA GLN A 103 -23.40 4.32 5.25
C GLN A 103 -22.83 5.57 5.91
N MET A 104 -23.56 6.16 6.85
CA MET A 104 -23.10 7.33 7.61
C MET A 104 -21.85 6.98 8.44
N ILE A 105 -21.86 5.85 9.14
CA ILE A 105 -20.73 5.40 9.96
C ILE A 105 -19.49 5.18 9.10
N LEU A 106 -19.62 4.52 7.95
CA LEU A 106 -18.50 4.34 7.02
C LEU A 106 -17.96 5.66 6.48
N THR A 107 -18.82 6.64 6.23
CA THR A 107 -18.39 7.99 5.82
C THR A 107 -17.57 8.67 6.90
N VAL A 108 -17.98 8.56 8.16
CA VAL A 108 -17.21 9.09 9.31
C VAL A 108 -15.84 8.40 9.41
N PHE A 109 -15.79 7.07 9.31
CA PHE A 109 -14.52 6.34 9.32
C PHE A 109 -13.62 6.72 8.13
N ALA A 110 -14.19 6.93 6.95
CA ALA A 110 -13.45 7.40 5.78
C ALA A 110 -12.80 8.77 6.05
N GLY A 111 -13.53 9.70 6.63
CA GLY A 111 -13.01 11.01 7.03
C GLY A 111 -11.87 10.91 8.05
N ILE A 112 -12.01 10.06 9.07
CA ILE A 112 -10.97 9.82 10.07
C ILE A 112 -9.70 9.26 9.41
N ALA A 113 -9.81 8.27 8.53
CA ALA A 113 -8.64 7.70 7.87
C ALA A 113 -7.96 8.65 6.90
N GLU A 114 -8.71 9.55 6.26
CA GLU A 114 -8.13 10.60 5.43
C GLU A 114 -7.39 11.63 6.27
N PHE A 115 -7.95 12.01 7.41
CA PHE A 115 -7.29 12.87 8.39
C PHE A 115 -5.99 12.24 8.92
N GLU A 116 -6.01 10.96 9.32
CA GLU A 116 -4.79 10.25 9.75
C GLU A 116 -3.72 10.24 8.64
N ARG A 117 -4.10 9.97 7.39
CA ARG A 117 -3.18 10.03 6.24
C ARG A 117 -2.61 11.44 6.02
N ALA A 118 -3.43 12.46 6.17
CA ALA A 118 -2.97 13.85 6.06
C ALA A 118 -1.95 14.20 7.15
N LEU A 119 -2.20 13.80 8.40
CA LEU A 119 -1.25 13.98 9.52
C LEU A 119 0.09 13.25 9.28
N ILE A 120 0.06 12.02 8.77
CA ILE A 120 1.27 11.26 8.46
C ILE A 120 2.07 11.98 7.36
N ARG A 121 1.40 12.45 6.29
CA ARG A 121 2.04 13.22 5.21
C ARG A 121 2.66 14.52 5.73
N GLN A 122 1.94 15.24 6.58
CA GLN A 122 2.44 16.48 7.18
C GLN A 122 3.71 16.20 8.01
N ARG A 123 3.67 15.25 8.95
CA ARG A 123 4.83 14.87 9.77
C ARG A 123 6.02 14.42 8.92
N THR A 124 5.77 13.67 7.86
CA THR A 124 6.82 13.23 6.93
C THR A 124 7.45 14.43 6.22
N ASN A 125 6.62 15.37 5.76
CA ASN A 125 7.08 16.57 5.06
C ASN A 125 7.88 17.47 5.99
N ASP A 126 7.43 17.68 7.21
CA ASP A 126 8.13 18.45 8.23
C ASP A 126 9.50 17.81 8.53
N GLY A 127 9.54 16.48 8.69
CA GLY A 127 10.78 15.72 8.86
C GLY A 127 11.73 15.83 7.66
N LEU A 128 11.22 15.86 6.43
CA LEU A 128 12.02 16.06 5.22
C LEU A 128 12.59 17.48 5.14
N VAL A 129 11.81 18.50 5.53
CA VAL A 129 12.27 19.89 5.59
C VAL A 129 13.41 20.03 6.60
N ASP A 130 13.24 19.47 7.80
CA ASP A 130 14.27 19.53 8.84
C ASP A 130 15.54 18.75 8.46
N ALA A 131 15.39 17.61 7.82
CA ALA A 131 16.53 16.84 7.33
C ALA A 131 17.30 17.60 6.23
N ARG A 132 16.60 18.30 5.31
CA ARG A 132 17.23 19.19 4.32
C ARG A 132 18.00 20.34 4.98
N LYS A 133 17.43 20.99 6.00
CA LYS A 133 18.11 22.04 6.76
C LYS A 133 19.40 21.53 7.42
N ARG A 134 19.45 20.26 7.83
CA ARG A 134 20.63 19.59 8.38
C ARG A 134 21.61 19.09 7.32
N GLY A 135 21.37 19.38 6.03
CA GLY A 135 22.24 18.97 4.92
C GLY A 135 22.12 17.50 4.50
N VAL A 136 21.07 16.80 4.92
CA VAL A 136 20.86 15.40 4.49
C VAL A 136 20.47 15.38 3.02
N ALA A 137 21.29 14.72 2.21
CA ALA A 137 20.99 14.50 0.80
C ALA A 137 20.01 13.31 0.64
N PHE A 138 18.91 13.55 -0.09
CA PHE A 138 17.91 12.54 -0.39
C PHE A 138 18.13 11.94 -1.78
N GLY A 139 17.66 10.73 -1.95
CA GLY A 139 17.71 10.01 -3.22
C GLY A 139 18.79 8.93 -3.26
N ARG A 140 19.02 8.40 -4.46
CA ARG A 140 20.05 7.38 -4.67
C ARG A 140 21.43 8.02 -4.50
N PRO A 141 22.33 7.44 -3.69
CA PRO A 141 23.71 7.95 -3.58
C PRO A 141 24.37 8.05 -4.95
N PRO A 142 25.18 9.10 -5.18
CA PRO A 142 25.96 9.21 -6.41
C PRO A 142 26.80 7.96 -6.63
N LYS A 143 26.88 7.48 -7.88
CA LYS A 143 27.73 6.33 -8.22
C LYS A 143 29.23 6.61 -8.01
N MET A 144 29.60 7.87 -8.01
CA MET A 144 31.00 8.32 -7.88
C MET A 144 31.11 9.27 -6.70
N ARG A 145 32.14 9.07 -5.90
CA ARG A 145 32.48 9.95 -4.78
C ARG A 145 33.00 11.30 -5.29
N PRO A 146 32.99 12.37 -4.45
CA PRO A 146 33.44 13.71 -4.88
C PRO A 146 34.89 13.72 -5.41
N ASP A 147 35.80 12.96 -4.76
CA ASP A 147 37.17 12.77 -5.20
C ASP A 147 37.27 12.16 -6.61
N GLN A 148 36.48 11.13 -6.88
CA GLN A 148 36.41 10.51 -8.20
C GLN A 148 35.82 11.46 -9.25
N GLN A 149 34.83 12.27 -8.89
CA GLN A 149 34.26 13.27 -9.81
C GLN A 149 35.28 14.37 -10.16
N ALA A 150 36.12 14.79 -9.19
CA ALA A 150 37.19 15.72 -9.44
C ALA A 150 38.23 15.15 -10.42
N LEU A 151 38.67 13.91 -10.19
CA LEU A 151 39.60 13.21 -11.07
C LEU A 151 39.05 13.02 -12.50
N VAL A 152 37.77 12.69 -12.63
CA VAL A 152 37.10 12.59 -13.94
C VAL A 152 37.18 13.90 -14.70
N ARG A 153 36.93 15.03 -14.04
CA ARG A 153 37.04 16.38 -14.68
C ARG A 153 38.48 16.67 -15.16
N GLU A 154 39.45 16.34 -14.34
CA GLU A 154 40.85 16.50 -14.69
C GLU A 154 41.25 15.67 -15.91
N LEU A 155 40.87 14.38 -15.97
CA LEU A 155 41.16 13.51 -17.09
C LEU A 155 40.49 13.97 -18.39
N ILE A 156 39.27 14.48 -18.33
CA ILE A 156 38.58 15.06 -19.49
C ILE A 156 39.29 16.35 -19.95
N ASN A 157 39.71 17.22 -19.04
CA ASN A 157 40.45 18.44 -19.37
C ASN A 157 41.84 18.14 -20.00
N GLN A 158 42.44 17.01 -19.63
CA GLN A 158 43.66 16.48 -20.24
C GLN A 158 43.45 15.87 -21.63
N GLY A 159 42.19 15.90 -22.15
CA GLY A 159 41.87 15.42 -23.52
C GLY A 159 41.49 13.93 -23.61
N GLN A 160 41.31 13.22 -22.49
CA GLN A 160 40.85 11.85 -22.56
C GLN A 160 39.38 11.75 -23.01
N SER A 161 39.08 10.74 -23.82
CA SER A 161 37.72 10.57 -24.31
C SER A 161 36.74 10.12 -23.18
N VAL A 162 35.50 10.64 -23.21
CA VAL A 162 34.45 10.29 -22.25
C VAL A 162 34.25 8.77 -22.15
N SER A 163 34.35 8.07 -23.26
CA SER A 163 34.20 6.60 -23.30
C SER A 163 35.34 5.89 -22.59
N GLN A 164 36.55 6.42 -22.64
CA GLN A 164 37.72 5.85 -21.99
C GLN A 164 37.64 6.05 -20.48
N VAL A 165 37.32 7.29 -20.04
CA VAL A 165 37.13 7.63 -18.63
C VAL A 165 35.96 6.82 -18.03
N ALA A 166 34.85 6.67 -18.75
CA ALA A 166 33.72 5.87 -18.29
C ALA A 166 34.09 4.40 -18.03
N ARG A 167 34.93 3.81 -18.87
CA ARG A 167 35.45 2.43 -18.65
C ARG A 167 36.35 2.36 -17.42
N THR A 168 37.26 3.31 -17.26
CA THR A 168 38.18 3.37 -16.10
C THR A 168 37.44 3.40 -14.77
N PHE A 169 36.35 4.15 -14.69
CA PHE A 169 35.53 4.27 -13.46
C PHE A 169 34.35 3.26 -13.39
N ASN A 170 34.23 2.38 -14.38
CA ASN A 170 33.14 1.38 -14.48
C ASN A 170 31.73 2.01 -14.35
N VAL A 171 31.51 3.11 -15.08
CA VAL A 171 30.24 3.83 -15.11
C VAL A 171 29.75 4.01 -16.54
N HIS A 172 28.45 4.27 -16.71
CA HIS A 172 27.92 4.61 -18.03
C HIS A 172 28.41 5.99 -18.50
N PRO A 173 28.73 6.22 -19.77
CA PRO A 173 29.18 7.51 -20.29
C PRO A 173 28.31 8.72 -19.89
N ALA A 174 26.97 8.52 -19.81
CA ALA A 174 26.05 9.55 -19.31
C ALA A 174 26.35 10.03 -17.87
N THR A 175 27.02 9.21 -17.05
CA THR A 175 27.44 9.63 -15.70
C THR A 175 28.60 10.60 -15.77
N ILE A 176 29.52 10.40 -16.72
CA ILE A 176 30.65 11.31 -16.95
C ILE A 176 30.16 12.67 -17.48
N TYR A 177 29.23 12.67 -18.46
CA TYR A 177 28.63 13.92 -18.95
C TYR A 177 27.99 14.73 -17.83
N ARG A 178 27.18 14.09 -16.95
CA ARG A 178 26.59 14.76 -15.79
C ARG A 178 27.60 15.32 -14.78
N CYS A 179 28.75 14.64 -14.61
CA CYS A 179 29.83 15.16 -13.77
C CYS A 179 30.50 16.40 -14.37
N ARG A 180 30.47 16.57 -15.70
CA ARG A 180 30.99 17.76 -16.41
C ARG A 180 30.01 18.93 -16.30
N GLU A 181 28.74 18.72 -16.57
CA GLU A 181 27.70 19.76 -16.56
C GLU A 181 27.45 20.37 -15.18
N ALA A 182 27.61 19.57 -14.12
CA ALA A 182 27.42 20.04 -12.74
C ALA A 182 28.44 21.12 -12.29
N SER A 183 29.41 21.45 -13.13
CA SER A 183 30.43 22.53 -12.87
C SER A 183 30.20 23.80 -13.68
N GLU A 184 29.29 23.80 -14.67
CA GLU A 184 28.97 24.97 -15.49
C GLU A 184 27.82 25.82 -14.93
N GLY A 185 27.23 25.41 -13.81
CA GLY A 185 26.04 26.00 -13.18
C GLY A 185 26.30 26.60 -11.77
N LEU A 186 27.54 26.98 -11.43
CA LEU A 186 27.91 27.72 -10.21
C LEU A 186 28.45 29.09 -10.54
#